data_3e1a690666b291853c1cbfe10217694d
#
_entry.id   3e1a690666b291853c1cbfe10217694d
#
_cell.length_a   1.000
_cell.length_b   1.000
_cell.length_c   1.000
_cell.angle_alpha   90.00
_cell.angle_beta   90.00
_cell.angle_gamma   90.00
#
_symmetry.space_group_name_H-M   'P 1'
#
loop_
_entity.id
_entity.type
_entity.pdbx_description
1 polymer ?
#
loop_
_entity_poly.entity_id
_entity_poly.type
_entity_poly.pdbx_seq_one_letter_code
_entity_poly.pdbx_strand_id
1 'polypeptide(L)'
;MRNSDTPTNVAPRAAAQLPRREFLKYSIGTIALASAGPLTTACSSSGGGPTYRISSDVATTLDRMISFPLKTGLTASDLQDVAAWEKLGYGQWSLVAASLPLEQRVDLMPAGYSNRLPTHKGEWLNFFAFTDIHVTDKESPAQLLYLKKTDAFHDNDTSIYSPVMTCTTHVLDAAIQTVNALHKVKPMDFGISLGDTCNCAQYNELRWYIDVIDGGFIEPSSGAHVGAYKIDYQMPYRAAGLDKAIHWYQAIGNHDHFFIGSIPVDADPSMGLRAAYGGVIDGSSRNGNIIKCGLVTDPAFAKGPPKVVADPNRRSLLRTEWIEEYFNTRTEPVGHGFGLVDPARRANGFACYSFVPKAGVPLKAIVLDDTQSEHDGSKDIHGHGYLDAERWAWLQAELAAGQVENQLMIIAAHIPIAVSGIGSETEWWLGEATTTTEYRNAVTVEELVATLQGTTNLIMWIAGHRHLNVVKALPSADAAHLEQGFWQVETSSLRDFPQQFRTFEVYLNSDYTVSVVTVNVDPAVAHGAPAAKSRAYAVAAQQIVGTNLHANNNNVQMAFGNRIPQVQNLPVPTMDPTRLQDNTTDLSIRWVDLSHQGVPFNASYNAELFKQLSPEMTAALRVLFP
;
A
#
# COMPACT_ATOMS: atom_id res chain seq x y z
N MET A 1 25.43 -66.55 -3.69
CA MET A 1 24.55 -66.53 -4.87
C MET A 1 24.06 -65.11 -5.05
N ARG A 2 24.27 -64.63 -6.24
CA ARG A 2 24.03 -63.27 -6.73
C ARG A 2 22.54 -62.94 -6.70
N ASN A 3 22.17 -61.69 -6.42
CA ASN A 3 21.46 -60.88 -7.42
C ASN A 3 21.53 -59.40 -7.05
N SER A 4 21.99 -58.67 -8.02
CA SER A 4 22.06 -57.24 -8.16
C SER A 4 20.71 -56.71 -8.64
N ASP A 5 20.16 -55.68 -8.05
CA ASP A 5 19.16 -54.82 -8.69
C ASP A 5 19.52 -53.34 -8.53
N THR A 6 19.72 -52.75 -9.65
CA THR A 6 20.05 -51.36 -9.94
C THR A 6 18.78 -50.48 -9.79
N PRO A 7 18.83 -49.31 -9.19
CA PRO A 7 17.68 -48.38 -9.26
C PRO A 7 17.69 -47.63 -10.58
N THR A 8 16.61 -47.74 -11.30
CA THR A 8 16.32 -46.98 -12.51
C THR A 8 16.07 -45.51 -12.17
N ASN A 9 16.87 -44.65 -12.74
CA ASN A 9 16.70 -43.20 -12.80
C ASN A 9 15.38 -42.87 -13.54
N VAL A 10 14.42 -42.27 -12.83
CA VAL A 10 13.26 -41.63 -13.44
C VAL A 10 13.53 -40.13 -13.46
N ALA A 11 13.76 -39.62 -14.66
CA ALA A 11 13.86 -38.18 -14.90
C ALA A 11 12.54 -37.46 -14.56
N PRO A 12 12.57 -36.23 -14.01
CA PRO A 12 11.38 -35.48 -13.78
C PRO A 12 10.74 -35.08 -15.12
N ARG A 13 9.47 -35.42 -15.28
CA ARG A 13 8.65 -34.96 -16.41
C ARG A 13 8.46 -33.46 -16.27
N ALA A 14 8.88 -32.70 -17.26
CA ALA A 14 8.56 -31.31 -17.45
C ALA A 14 7.03 -31.12 -17.44
N ALA A 15 6.56 -30.21 -16.63
CA ALA A 15 5.17 -29.79 -16.66
C ALA A 15 4.90 -29.12 -18.02
N ALA A 16 4.02 -29.74 -18.81
CA ALA A 16 3.59 -29.20 -20.07
C ALA A 16 2.74 -27.94 -19.81
N GLN A 17 3.25 -26.79 -20.21
CA GLN A 17 2.45 -25.59 -20.35
C GLN A 17 1.45 -25.82 -21.50
N LEU A 18 0.17 -25.86 -21.18
CA LEU A 18 -0.90 -25.90 -22.18
C LEU A 18 -1.01 -24.53 -22.87
N PRO A 19 -1.00 -24.46 -24.19
CA PRO A 19 -1.13 -23.19 -24.90
C PRO A 19 -2.53 -22.61 -24.73
N ARG A 20 -2.60 -21.31 -24.43
CA ARG A 20 -3.81 -20.49 -24.20
C ARG A 20 -4.95 -20.67 -25.23
N ARG A 21 -4.69 -21.32 -26.37
CA ARG A 21 -5.67 -21.50 -27.47
C ARG A 21 -6.65 -22.67 -27.29
N GLU A 22 -6.38 -23.62 -26.42
CA GLU A 22 -7.27 -24.78 -26.23
C GLU A 22 -8.36 -24.58 -25.19
N PHE A 23 -8.20 -23.61 -24.29
CA PHE A 23 -9.19 -23.29 -23.24
C PHE A 23 -10.47 -22.60 -23.76
N LEU A 24 -10.41 -22.03 -24.97
CA LEU A 24 -11.51 -21.28 -25.57
C LEU A 24 -12.56 -22.14 -26.31
N LYS A 25 -12.41 -23.45 -26.33
CA LYS A 25 -13.31 -24.34 -27.12
C LYS A 25 -14.46 -24.95 -26.36
N TYR A 26 -14.61 -24.72 -25.05
CA TYR A 26 -15.65 -25.39 -24.24
C TYR A 26 -16.69 -24.48 -23.59
N SER A 27 -16.89 -23.26 -24.03
CA SER A 27 -17.92 -22.38 -23.48
C SER A 27 -18.72 -21.64 -24.55
N ILE A 28 -19.45 -22.40 -25.38
CA ILE A 28 -20.58 -21.84 -26.14
C ILE A 28 -21.82 -22.69 -25.83
N GLY A 29 -22.62 -22.22 -24.92
CA GLY A 29 -23.94 -22.72 -24.60
C GLY A 29 -24.82 -21.56 -24.17
N THR A 30 -25.58 -21.08 -25.14
CA THR A 30 -26.57 -20.02 -25.10
C THR A 30 -27.63 -20.22 -24.00
N ILE A 31 -27.96 -19.17 -23.23
CA ILE A 31 -29.36 -18.83 -22.89
C ILE A 31 -29.43 -17.34 -22.57
N ALA A 32 -30.23 -16.62 -23.37
CA ALA A 32 -30.64 -15.25 -23.10
C ALA A 32 -31.87 -15.28 -22.19
N LEU A 33 -31.94 -14.35 -21.24
CA LEU A 33 -33.19 -13.67 -20.88
C LEU A 33 -32.93 -12.43 -20.03
N ALA A 34 -33.60 -11.37 -20.37
CA ALA A 34 -33.44 -10.01 -19.98
C ALA A 34 -34.02 -9.65 -18.62
N SER A 35 -33.37 -8.73 -17.91
CA SER A 35 -34.04 -7.71 -17.12
C SER A 35 -33.21 -6.43 -17.18
N ALA A 36 -33.81 -5.39 -17.72
CA ALA A 36 -33.16 -4.14 -18.08
C ALA A 36 -33.08 -3.18 -16.89
N GLY A 37 -31.86 -2.78 -16.55
CA GLY A 37 -31.56 -1.49 -15.95
C GLY A 37 -30.62 -0.75 -16.89
N PRO A 38 -30.53 0.58 -16.89
CA PRO A 38 -29.81 1.31 -17.93
C PRO A 38 -28.28 1.13 -17.77
N LEU A 39 -27.75 0.15 -18.50
CA LEU A 39 -26.33 0.05 -18.80
C LEU A 39 -26.05 0.98 -19.97
N THR A 40 -25.31 2.03 -19.73
CA THR A 40 -24.75 2.85 -20.80
C THR A 40 -23.78 1.99 -21.61
N THR A 41 -24.23 1.62 -22.78
CA THR A 41 -23.49 0.84 -23.78
C THR A 41 -22.21 1.55 -24.19
N ALA A 42 -21.06 0.99 -23.84
CA ALA A 42 -19.83 1.23 -24.58
C ALA A 42 -19.74 0.19 -25.69
N CYS A 43 -19.63 0.63 -26.93
CA CYS A 43 -19.49 -0.20 -28.11
C CYS A 43 -18.28 -1.13 -27.99
N SER A 44 -18.53 -2.42 -28.14
CA SER A 44 -17.54 -3.48 -28.17
C SER A 44 -16.92 -3.64 -29.55
N SER A 45 -15.61 -3.71 -29.62
CA SER A 45 -14.93 -4.41 -30.70
C SER A 45 -14.15 -5.58 -30.10
N SER A 46 -14.50 -6.78 -30.50
CA SER A 46 -13.81 -8.07 -30.38
C SER A 46 -13.21 -8.45 -29.01
N GLY A 47 -13.93 -9.28 -28.27
CA GLY A 47 -13.32 -10.21 -27.29
C GLY A 47 -12.88 -9.62 -25.94
N GLY A 48 -13.51 -8.54 -25.45
CA GLY A 48 -13.15 -7.93 -24.18
C GLY A 48 -14.36 -7.77 -23.23
N GLY A 49 -14.17 -8.08 -21.96
CA GLY A 49 -15.12 -7.74 -20.90
C GLY A 49 -15.35 -6.22 -20.79
N PRO A 50 -16.28 -5.76 -19.92
CA PRO A 50 -16.55 -4.33 -19.72
C PRO A 50 -15.29 -3.61 -19.26
N THR A 51 -15.20 -2.32 -19.57
CA THR A 51 -14.22 -1.40 -19.01
C THR A 51 -14.96 -0.48 -18.05
N TYR A 52 -14.51 -0.41 -16.81
CA TYR A 52 -15.07 0.51 -15.81
C TYR A 52 -14.38 1.87 -15.95
N ARG A 53 -15.07 2.84 -16.52
CA ARG A 53 -14.53 4.20 -16.64
C ARG A 53 -14.70 4.97 -15.34
N ILE A 54 -13.72 5.81 -15.04
CA ILE A 54 -13.82 6.76 -13.92
C ILE A 54 -14.76 7.93 -14.25
N SER A 55 -15.12 8.72 -13.26
CA SER A 55 -15.74 10.02 -13.47
C SER A 55 -14.83 10.92 -14.29
N SER A 56 -15.39 11.73 -15.18
CA SER A 56 -14.65 12.75 -15.92
C SER A 56 -14.16 13.91 -15.05
N ASP A 57 -14.74 14.06 -13.89
CA ASP A 57 -14.39 15.07 -12.89
C ASP A 57 -13.24 14.55 -12.03
N VAL A 58 -12.02 14.73 -12.50
CA VAL A 58 -10.79 14.37 -11.80
C VAL A 58 -10.20 15.61 -11.12
N ALA A 59 -9.93 15.52 -9.84
CA ALA A 59 -9.40 16.59 -9.03
C ALA A 59 -8.54 16.03 -7.90
N THR A 60 -7.71 16.89 -7.32
CA THR A 60 -6.98 16.58 -6.08
C THR A 60 -7.80 16.98 -4.85
N THR A 61 -7.33 16.61 -3.69
CA THR A 61 -7.97 17.01 -2.42
C THR A 61 -7.73 18.48 -2.06
N LEU A 62 -6.98 19.21 -2.88
CA LEU A 62 -6.93 20.69 -2.81
C LEU A 62 -8.20 21.35 -3.40
N ASP A 63 -8.85 20.69 -4.35
CA ASP A 63 -10.03 21.22 -5.03
C ASP A 63 -11.32 20.69 -4.42
N ARG A 64 -11.33 19.40 -4.09
CA ARG A 64 -12.50 18.73 -3.50
C ARG A 64 -12.07 17.59 -2.59
N MET A 65 -12.95 17.20 -1.71
CA MET A 65 -12.74 16.10 -0.77
C MET A 65 -13.98 15.24 -0.65
N ILE A 66 -13.78 14.00 -0.19
CA ILE A 66 -14.86 13.13 0.22
C ILE A 66 -15.36 13.60 1.58
N SER A 67 -16.65 13.81 1.66
CA SER A 67 -17.35 14.10 2.91
C SER A 67 -18.41 13.04 3.15
N PHE A 68 -18.62 12.68 4.40
CA PHE A 68 -19.71 11.81 4.80
C PHE A 68 -20.39 12.35 6.07
N PRO A 69 -21.70 12.16 6.21
CA PRO A 69 -22.40 12.62 7.39
C PRO A 69 -21.93 11.83 8.60
N LEU A 70 -21.46 12.53 9.62
CA LEU A 70 -21.34 11.96 10.95
C LEU A 70 -22.76 11.82 11.51
N LYS A 71 -23.26 10.60 11.59
CA LYS A 71 -24.62 10.35 12.06
C LYS A 71 -24.63 10.12 13.56
N THR A 72 -25.51 10.86 14.26
CA THR A 72 -25.82 10.57 15.67
C THR A 72 -26.78 9.42 15.81
N GLY A 73 -26.65 8.70 16.90
CA GLY A 73 -27.61 7.66 17.28
C GLY A 73 -27.60 6.45 16.37
N LEU A 74 -26.53 6.25 15.58
CA LEU A 74 -26.31 4.98 14.91
C LEU A 74 -26.10 3.91 15.97
N THR A 75 -26.83 2.80 15.80
CA THR A 75 -26.61 1.63 16.62
C THR A 75 -25.25 1.03 16.23
N ALA A 76 -24.48 0.60 17.21
CA ALA A 76 -23.28 -0.21 16.96
C ALA A 76 -23.65 -1.35 16.01
N SER A 77 -22.86 -1.54 14.97
CA SER A 77 -23.09 -2.55 13.94
C SER A 77 -21.90 -3.45 13.82
N ASP A 78 -22.16 -4.67 13.39
CA ASP A 78 -21.10 -5.60 13.01
C ASP A 78 -20.55 -5.20 11.63
N LEU A 79 -19.22 -5.07 11.51
CA LEU A 79 -18.51 -4.89 10.24
C LEU A 79 -18.89 -5.94 9.21
N GLN A 80 -19.32 -7.10 9.66
CA GLN A 80 -19.68 -8.23 8.82
C GLN A 80 -21.11 -8.14 8.27
N ASP A 81 -22.01 -7.35 8.87
CA ASP A 81 -23.39 -7.22 8.43
C ASP A 81 -23.59 -6.12 7.39
N VAL A 82 -22.95 -6.30 6.23
CA VAL A 82 -23.03 -5.35 5.12
C VAL A 82 -24.48 -5.09 4.67
N ALA A 83 -25.35 -6.10 4.76
CA ALA A 83 -26.75 -5.96 4.37
C ALA A 83 -27.56 -5.02 5.28
N ALA A 84 -27.10 -4.83 6.52
CA ALA A 84 -27.72 -3.90 7.46
C ALA A 84 -27.18 -2.46 7.31
N TRP A 85 -26.00 -2.27 6.75
CA TRP A 85 -25.31 -0.96 6.73
C TRP A 85 -26.14 0.15 6.09
N GLU A 86 -26.72 -0.10 4.92
CA GLU A 86 -27.56 0.90 4.24
C GLU A 86 -28.80 1.26 5.07
N LYS A 87 -29.44 0.28 5.70
CA LYS A 87 -30.60 0.49 6.57
C LYS A 87 -30.25 1.32 7.81
N LEU A 88 -29.05 1.12 8.32
CA LEU A 88 -28.52 1.88 9.46
C LEU A 88 -27.96 3.24 9.03
N GLY A 89 -27.80 3.48 7.74
CA GLY A 89 -27.33 4.74 7.18
C GLY A 89 -25.82 4.88 7.08
N TYR A 90 -25.06 3.78 7.16
CA TYR A 90 -23.62 3.76 6.93
C TYR A 90 -23.25 3.85 5.45
N GLY A 91 -22.00 4.22 5.16
CA GLY A 91 -21.43 4.20 3.82
C GLY A 91 -21.88 5.31 2.88
N GLN A 92 -22.67 6.28 3.35
CA GLN A 92 -23.06 7.44 2.55
C GLN A 92 -21.90 8.43 2.47
N TRP A 93 -21.57 8.87 1.27
CA TRP A 93 -20.54 9.88 1.03
C TRP A 93 -20.93 10.80 -0.13
N SER A 94 -20.30 11.95 -0.18
CA SER A 94 -20.44 12.93 -1.26
C SER A 94 -19.11 13.63 -1.51
N LEU A 95 -18.98 14.25 -2.67
CA LEU A 95 -17.86 15.15 -2.97
C LEU A 95 -18.28 16.57 -2.61
N VAL A 96 -17.45 17.28 -1.88
CA VAL A 96 -17.63 18.68 -1.51
C VAL A 96 -16.39 19.48 -1.89
N ALA A 97 -16.53 20.79 -2.02
CA ALA A 97 -15.37 21.66 -2.22
C ALA A 97 -14.38 21.48 -1.07
N ALA A 98 -13.10 21.44 -1.37
CA ALA A 98 -12.06 21.31 -0.36
C ALA A 98 -12.07 22.55 0.56
N SER A 99 -11.91 22.29 1.84
CA SER A 99 -11.82 23.33 2.88
C SER A 99 -10.43 23.42 3.49
N LEU A 100 -9.51 22.52 3.10
CA LEU A 100 -8.17 22.48 3.66
C LEU A 100 -7.18 23.17 2.72
N PRO A 101 -6.44 24.15 3.23
CA PRO A 101 -5.35 24.75 2.49
C PRO A 101 -4.16 23.76 2.34
N LEU A 102 -3.29 24.04 1.40
CA LEU A 102 -1.94 23.50 1.40
C LEU A 102 -1.20 24.04 2.63
N GLU A 103 -0.83 23.15 3.56
CA GLU A 103 -0.15 23.56 4.79
C GLU A 103 1.32 23.86 4.52
N GLN A 104 1.80 25.04 4.92
CA GLN A 104 3.21 25.41 4.77
C GLN A 104 4.00 24.89 5.98
N ARG A 105 4.80 23.85 5.76
CA ARG A 105 5.57 23.17 6.80
C ARG A 105 7.03 23.62 6.78
N VAL A 106 7.37 24.45 7.74
CA VAL A 106 8.72 25.08 7.88
C VAL A 106 9.47 24.55 9.10
N ASP A 107 9.11 23.40 9.60
CA ASP A 107 9.66 22.78 10.82
C ASP A 107 11.16 22.53 10.76
N LEU A 108 11.71 22.37 9.55
CA LEU A 108 13.14 22.14 9.28
C LEU A 108 13.86 23.43 8.85
N MET A 109 13.24 24.58 9.06
CA MET A 109 13.75 25.87 8.59
C MET A 109 14.09 26.78 9.77
N PRO A 110 14.93 27.82 9.56
CA PRO A 110 15.24 28.79 10.60
C PRO A 110 13.99 29.49 11.14
N ALA A 111 14.06 29.90 12.39
CA ALA A 111 12.98 30.66 13.03
C ALA A 111 12.60 31.89 12.19
N GLY A 112 11.30 32.09 11.97
CA GLY A 112 10.78 33.20 11.18
C GLY A 112 10.79 32.99 9.66
N TYR A 113 11.21 31.85 9.16
CA TYR A 113 11.20 31.54 7.72
C TYR A 113 9.80 31.68 7.10
N SER A 114 8.76 31.30 7.82
CA SER A 114 7.38 31.44 7.39
C SER A 114 6.93 32.89 7.11
N ASN A 115 7.64 33.88 7.64
CA ASN A 115 7.30 35.30 7.42
C ASN A 115 7.60 35.76 5.97
N ARG A 116 8.46 35.03 5.26
CA ARG A 116 8.86 35.35 3.89
C ARG A 116 9.26 34.07 3.14
N LEU A 117 8.26 33.34 2.71
CA LEU A 117 8.48 32.14 1.89
C LEU A 117 9.11 32.51 0.52
N PRO A 118 10.06 31.71 0.03
CA PRO A 118 10.62 31.90 -1.31
C PRO A 118 9.58 31.58 -2.39
N THR A 119 9.86 32.03 -3.60
CA THR A 119 9.16 31.55 -4.80
C THR A 119 9.86 30.33 -5.37
N HIS A 120 9.12 29.46 -6.06
CA HIS A 120 9.72 28.37 -6.82
C HIS A 120 10.58 28.92 -7.97
N LYS A 121 11.83 28.52 -8.04
CA LYS A 121 12.75 28.85 -9.13
C LYS A 121 12.56 27.89 -10.30
N GLY A 122 12.31 26.60 -10.00
CA GLY A 122 12.06 25.58 -10.99
C GLY A 122 11.52 24.28 -10.38
N GLU A 123 10.65 23.61 -11.12
CA GLU A 123 10.18 22.27 -10.79
C GLU A 123 11.21 21.23 -11.26
N TRP A 124 11.63 20.38 -10.34
CA TRP A 124 12.57 19.33 -10.63
C TRP A 124 11.91 18.00 -10.93
N LEU A 125 10.96 17.60 -10.09
CA LEU A 125 10.24 16.33 -10.25
C LEU A 125 8.75 16.51 -10.02
N ASN A 126 7.97 15.71 -10.73
CA ASN A 126 6.57 15.45 -10.46
C ASN A 126 6.34 13.94 -10.50
N PHE A 127 5.90 13.33 -9.41
CA PHE A 127 5.67 11.89 -9.35
C PHE A 127 4.49 11.54 -8.42
N PHE A 128 4.02 10.31 -8.51
CA PHE A 128 3.01 9.81 -7.58
C PHE A 128 3.53 8.60 -6.81
N ALA A 129 2.95 8.40 -5.62
CA ALA A 129 3.12 7.17 -4.85
C ALA A 129 1.76 6.61 -4.44
N PHE A 130 1.61 5.29 -4.54
CA PHE A 130 0.53 4.54 -3.92
C PHE A 130 1.09 3.37 -3.11
N THR A 131 0.30 2.85 -2.19
CA THR A 131 0.74 1.82 -1.25
C THR A 131 -0.46 1.02 -0.74
N ASP A 132 -0.19 -0.12 -0.13
CA ASP A 132 -1.19 -0.89 0.62
C ASP A 132 -2.46 -1.15 -0.21
N ILE A 133 -2.27 -1.64 -1.41
CA ILE A 133 -3.35 -1.95 -2.35
C ILE A 133 -4.05 -3.23 -1.90
N HIS A 134 -3.28 -4.18 -1.35
CA HIS A 134 -3.75 -5.46 -0.87
C HIS A 134 -4.70 -6.12 -1.85
N VAL A 135 -4.26 -6.30 -3.09
CA VAL A 135 -5.06 -7.05 -4.07
C VAL A 135 -5.41 -8.41 -3.46
N THR A 136 -6.70 -8.69 -3.38
CA THR A 136 -7.21 -9.80 -2.59
C THR A 136 -7.93 -10.82 -3.45
N ASP A 137 -7.49 -12.07 -3.39
CA ASP A 137 -8.29 -13.21 -3.85
C ASP A 137 -9.34 -13.56 -2.80
N LYS A 138 -10.50 -12.94 -2.96
CA LYS A 138 -11.65 -13.11 -2.06
C LYS A 138 -12.25 -14.52 -2.05
N GLU A 139 -11.81 -15.43 -2.88
CA GLU A 139 -12.20 -16.84 -2.90
C GLU A 139 -11.11 -17.76 -2.34
N SER A 140 -9.99 -17.18 -1.93
CA SER A 140 -8.89 -17.92 -1.33
C SER A 140 -9.18 -18.30 0.12
N PRO A 141 -8.84 -19.52 0.50
CA PRO A 141 -8.86 -19.91 1.91
C PRO A 141 -7.86 -19.11 2.76
N ALA A 142 -6.89 -18.47 2.15
CA ALA A 142 -5.88 -17.68 2.82
C ALA A 142 -6.42 -16.43 3.51
N GLN A 143 -7.64 -15.98 3.20
CA GLN A 143 -8.18 -14.71 3.72
C GLN A 143 -8.72 -14.79 5.18
N LEU A 144 -8.66 -15.92 5.84
CA LEU A 144 -9.08 -16.14 7.24
C LEU A 144 -10.48 -15.59 7.62
N LEU A 145 -11.38 -15.45 6.67
CA LEU A 145 -12.70 -14.84 6.88
C LEU A 145 -13.54 -15.56 7.95
N TYR A 146 -13.28 -16.83 8.14
CA TYR A 146 -14.01 -17.62 9.15
C TYR A 146 -13.64 -17.22 10.57
N LEU A 147 -12.39 -16.86 10.81
CA LEU A 147 -11.97 -16.34 12.12
C LEU A 147 -12.75 -15.08 12.46
N LYS A 148 -12.86 -14.16 11.49
CA LYS A 148 -13.63 -12.93 11.66
C LYS A 148 -15.08 -13.18 12.02
N LYS A 149 -15.69 -14.22 11.46
CA LYS A 149 -17.09 -14.59 11.75
C LYS A 149 -17.27 -15.26 13.11
N THR A 150 -16.29 -16.01 13.57
CA THR A 150 -16.40 -16.83 14.78
C THR A 150 -15.81 -16.21 16.04
N ASP A 151 -15.02 -15.17 15.87
CA ASP A 151 -14.31 -14.51 16.96
C ASP A 151 -14.77 -13.04 17.10
N ALA A 152 -15.54 -12.77 18.15
CA ALA A 152 -16.01 -11.43 18.48
C ALA A 152 -14.88 -10.45 18.86
N PHE A 153 -13.69 -10.96 19.20
CA PHE A 153 -12.55 -10.12 19.54
C PHE A 153 -12.06 -9.27 18.35
N HIS A 154 -12.24 -9.77 17.14
CA HIS A 154 -11.81 -9.10 15.91
C HIS A 154 -12.88 -8.23 15.22
N ASP A 155 -13.97 -7.88 15.90
CA ASP A 155 -15.08 -7.11 15.31
C ASP A 155 -14.65 -5.76 14.69
N ASN A 156 -13.58 -5.16 15.20
CA ASN A 156 -13.06 -3.89 14.71
C ASN A 156 -11.77 -4.03 13.87
N ASP A 157 -11.29 -5.24 13.66
CA ASP A 157 -10.09 -5.48 12.87
C ASP A 157 -10.43 -5.62 11.38
N THR A 158 -10.07 -4.61 10.60
CA THR A 158 -10.27 -4.58 9.15
C THR A 158 -9.15 -5.28 8.37
N SER A 159 -8.01 -5.56 9.00
CA SER A 159 -6.90 -6.27 8.37
C SER A 159 -7.30 -7.71 8.01
N ILE A 160 -7.99 -8.40 8.93
CA ILE A 160 -8.50 -9.75 8.69
C ILE A 160 -9.67 -9.76 7.70
N TYR A 161 -10.61 -8.81 7.86
CA TYR A 161 -11.76 -8.70 6.97
C TYR A 161 -12.29 -7.27 6.88
N SER A 162 -12.45 -6.82 5.66
CA SER A 162 -13.28 -5.67 5.32
C SER A 162 -13.95 -5.93 3.97
N PRO A 163 -15.19 -5.53 3.72
CA PRO A 163 -15.84 -5.68 2.43
C PRO A 163 -15.11 -5.00 1.26
N VAL A 164 -14.22 -4.05 1.55
CA VAL A 164 -13.35 -3.42 0.54
C VAL A 164 -12.48 -4.44 -0.19
N MET A 165 -12.13 -5.55 0.46
CA MET A 165 -11.36 -6.66 -0.12
C MET A 165 -11.99 -7.21 -1.40
N THR A 166 -13.30 -7.07 -1.55
CA THR A 166 -14.00 -7.58 -2.74
C THR A 166 -13.69 -6.80 -4.01
N CYS A 167 -13.24 -5.55 -3.90
CA CYS A 167 -13.12 -4.62 -5.02
C CYS A 167 -11.71 -4.07 -5.24
N THR A 168 -10.66 -4.64 -4.65
CA THR A 168 -9.31 -4.06 -4.65
C THR A 168 -8.74 -3.84 -6.05
N THR A 169 -8.93 -4.79 -6.98
CA THR A 169 -8.49 -4.63 -8.38
C THR A 169 -9.20 -3.47 -9.08
N HIS A 170 -10.46 -3.22 -8.77
CA HIS A 170 -11.23 -2.12 -9.37
C HIS A 170 -10.82 -0.76 -8.79
N VAL A 171 -10.46 -0.71 -7.52
CA VAL A 171 -9.94 0.51 -6.88
C VAL A 171 -8.59 0.87 -7.49
N LEU A 172 -7.71 -0.12 -7.68
CA LEU A 172 -6.43 0.08 -8.35
C LEU A 172 -6.62 0.58 -9.79
N ASP A 173 -7.52 -0.01 -10.57
CA ASP A 173 -7.81 0.44 -11.93
C ASP A 173 -8.33 1.89 -11.94
N ALA A 174 -9.18 2.27 -11.00
CA ALA A 174 -9.66 3.64 -10.86
C ALA A 174 -8.53 4.61 -10.47
N ALA A 175 -7.61 4.19 -9.60
CA ALA A 175 -6.43 4.99 -9.24
C ALA A 175 -5.52 5.20 -10.45
N ILE A 176 -5.21 4.16 -11.23
CA ILE A 176 -4.40 4.24 -12.46
C ILE A 176 -5.05 5.16 -13.50
N GLN A 177 -6.36 5.06 -13.71
CA GLN A 177 -7.07 5.97 -14.61
C GLN A 177 -7.02 7.42 -14.12
N THR A 178 -7.07 7.64 -12.80
CA THR A 178 -6.95 8.97 -12.19
C THR A 178 -5.55 9.55 -12.40
N VAL A 179 -4.50 8.74 -12.17
CA VAL A 179 -3.12 9.10 -12.49
C VAL A 179 -2.96 9.49 -13.95
N ASN A 180 -3.49 8.70 -14.88
CA ASN A 180 -3.44 8.99 -16.31
C ASN A 180 -4.14 10.32 -16.67
N ALA A 181 -5.23 10.64 -15.98
CA ALA A 181 -5.94 11.90 -16.20
C ALA A 181 -5.15 13.11 -15.66
N LEU A 182 -4.53 12.97 -14.48
CA LEU A 182 -3.64 13.99 -13.91
C LEU A 182 -2.38 14.19 -14.77
N HIS A 183 -1.77 13.09 -15.24
CA HIS A 183 -0.60 13.13 -16.12
C HIS A 183 -0.84 13.92 -17.42
N LYS A 184 -2.05 13.86 -17.98
CA LYS A 184 -2.42 14.66 -19.17
C LYS A 184 -2.49 16.15 -18.88
N VAL A 185 -2.78 16.55 -17.65
CA VAL A 185 -2.82 17.95 -17.22
C VAL A 185 -1.42 18.43 -16.87
N LYS A 186 -0.70 17.63 -16.09
CA LYS A 186 0.67 17.89 -15.66
C LYS A 186 1.47 16.59 -15.74
N PRO A 187 2.42 16.49 -16.68
CA PRO A 187 3.20 15.27 -16.87
C PRO A 187 3.91 14.82 -15.59
N MET A 188 3.81 13.55 -15.28
CA MET A 188 4.53 12.90 -14.20
C MET A 188 5.81 12.25 -14.74
N ASP A 189 6.91 12.42 -14.04
CA ASP A 189 8.21 11.85 -14.41
C ASP A 189 8.27 10.35 -14.13
N PHE A 190 7.64 9.89 -13.01
CA PHE A 190 7.55 8.47 -12.67
C PHE A 190 6.42 8.22 -11.65
N GLY A 191 6.17 6.96 -11.36
CA GLY A 191 5.34 6.49 -10.26
C GLY A 191 6.10 5.51 -9.37
N ILE A 192 5.68 5.37 -8.11
CA ILE A 192 6.24 4.38 -7.19
C ILE A 192 5.15 3.72 -6.36
N SER A 193 5.23 2.40 -6.24
CA SER A 193 4.45 1.63 -5.28
C SER A 193 5.32 1.35 -4.07
N LEU A 194 4.80 1.66 -2.88
CA LEU A 194 5.54 1.52 -1.63
C LEU A 194 5.32 0.16 -0.94
N GLY A 195 4.81 -0.84 -1.67
CA GLY A 195 4.63 -2.19 -1.15
C GLY A 195 3.19 -2.53 -0.76
N ASP A 196 3.02 -3.72 -0.22
CA ASP A 196 1.74 -4.36 0.11
C ASP A 196 0.78 -4.40 -1.09
N THR A 197 1.31 -4.94 -2.18
CA THR A 197 0.56 -5.12 -3.43
C THR A 197 -0.41 -6.28 -3.34
N CYS A 198 0.00 -7.37 -2.68
CA CYS A 198 -0.80 -8.55 -2.36
C CYS A 198 -1.38 -8.45 -0.96
N ASN A 199 -2.45 -9.20 -0.68
CA ASN A 199 -2.93 -9.36 0.70
C ASN A 199 -2.30 -10.59 1.39
N CYS A 200 -2.02 -11.63 0.65
CA CYS A 200 -1.55 -12.91 1.17
C CYS A 200 -0.38 -13.53 0.40
N ALA A 201 0.47 -12.72 -0.20
CA ALA A 201 1.63 -13.19 -0.99
C ALA A 201 1.25 -14.23 -2.06
N GLN A 202 0.08 -14.15 -2.66
CA GLN A 202 -0.40 -15.13 -3.65
C GLN A 202 -0.06 -14.72 -5.09
N TYR A 203 0.23 -15.72 -5.92
CA TYR A 203 0.55 -15.50 -7.32
C TYR A 203 -0.57 -14.80 -8.10
N ASN A 204 -1.83 -15.21 -7.92
CA ASN A 204 -2.94 -14.58 -8.61
C ASN A 204 -3.19 -13.14 -8.14
N GLU A 205 -2.98 -12.83 -6.86
CA GLU A 205 -3.07 -11.47 -6.34
C GLU A 205 -2.03 -10.57 -7.00
N LEU A 206 -0.77 -11.01 -7.06
CA LEU A 206 0.32 -10.29 -7.73
C LEU A 206 0.06 -10.14 -9.23
N ARG A 207 -0.41 -11.19 -9.91
CA ARG A 207 -0.73 -11.11 -11.34
C ARG A 207 -1.84 -10.12 -11.62
N TRP A 208 -2.91 -10.13 -10.83
CA TRP A 208 -3.97 -9.13 -10.97
C TRP A 208 -3.46 -7.70 -10.76
N TYR A 209 -2.57 -7.51 -9.78
CA TYR A 209 -1.94 -6.22 -9.55
C TYR A 209 -1.15 -5.74 -10.79
N ILE A 210 -0.21 -6.54 -11.28
CA ILE A 210 0.60 -6.19 -12.44
C ILE A 210 -0.28 -6.04 -13.70
N ASP A 211 -1.21 -6.96 -13.92
CA ASP A 211 -2.10 -6.94 -15.09
C ASP A 211 -3.05 -5.73 -15.11
N VAL A 212 -3.44 -5.19 -13.95
CA VAL A 212 -4.21 -3.93 -13.88
C VAL A 212 -3.35 -2.77 -14.35
N ILE A 213 -2.11 -2.67 -13.89
CA ILE A 213 -1.20 -1.58 -14.29
C ILE A 213 -0.81 -1.72 -15.76
N ASP A 214 -0.65 -2.94 -16.25
CA ASP A 214 -0.35 -3.26 -17.65
C ASP A 214 -1.53 -3.05 -18.61
N GLY A 215 -2.75 -2.83 -18.12
CA GLY A 215 -3.97 -2.74 -18.93
C GLY A 215 -4.44 -4.10 -19.45
N GLY A 216 -4.29 -5.13 -18.63
CA GLY A 216 -4.66 -6.51 -18.93
C GLY A 216 -6.16 -6.79 -18.84
N PHE A 217 -6.51 -8.03 -19.15
CA PHE A 217 -7.82 -8.59 -18.87
C PHE A 217 -7.78 -9.22 -17.48
N ILE A 218 -8.66 -8.78 -16.60
CA ILE A 218 -8.69 -9.18 -15.21
C ILE A 218 -9.89 -10.11 -15.00
N GLU A 219 -9.62 -11.27 -14.45
CA GLU A 219 -10.64 -12.20 -13.94
C GLU A 219 -10.53 -12.26 -12.42
N PRO A 220 -11.19 -11.33 -11.69
CA PRO A 220 -11.01 -11.19 -10.23
C PRO A 220 -11.82 -12.25 -9.47
N SER A 221 -11.66 -13.48 -9.86
CA SER A 221 -12.32 -14.68 -9.31
C SER A 221 -11.38 -15.87 -9.50
N SER A 222 -11.46 -16.86 -8.62
CA SER A 222 -10.59 -18.03 -8.61
C SER A 222 -11.35 -19.32 -8.30
N GLY A 223 -10.67 -20.46 -8.37
CA GLY A 223 -11.24 -21.75 -8.07
C GLY A 223 -12.40 -22.13 -8.99
N ALA A 224 -13.60 -22.22 -8.44
CA ALA A 224 -14.79 -22.59 -9.22
C ALA A 224 -15.42 -21.42 -9.99
N HIS A 225 -14.94 -20.21 -9.85
CA HIS A 225 -15.43 -18.98 -10.49
C HIS A 225 -16.95 -18.77 -10.35
N VAL A 226 -17.53 -19.14 -9.22
CA VAL A 226 -18.99 -19.22 -9.02
C VAL A 226 -19.70 -17.89 -9.22
N GLY A 227 -19.04 -16.80 -8.90
CA GLY A 227 -19.57 -15.43 -9.02
C GLY A 227 -19.15 -14.69 -10.28
N ALA A 228 -18.28 -15.25 -11.12
CA ALA A 228 -17.57 -14.55 -12.19
C ALA A 228 -18.47 -13.77 -13.18
N TYR A 229 -19.71 -14.18 -13.38
CA TYR A 229 -20.64 -13.48 -14.28
C TYR A 229 -21.98 -13.11 -13.60
N LYS A 230 -22.00 -13.11 -12.28
CA LYS A 230 -23.21 -12.87 -11.47
C LYS A 230 -23.01 -11.80 -10.40
N ILE A 231 -21.79 -11.61 -9.97
CA ILE A 231 -21.43 -10.70 -8.89
C ILE A 231 -20.52 -9.64 -9.48
N ASP A 232 -20.88 -8.38 -9.35
CA ASP A 232 -20.23 -7.24 -10.00
C ASP A 232 -18.70 -7.20 -9.75
N TYR A 233 -18.26 -7.40 -8.51
CA TYR A 233 -16.86 -7.38 -8.14
C TYR A 233 -16.07 -8.65 -8.52
N GLN A 234 -16.72 -9.67 -9.06
CA GLN A 234 -16.10 -10.88 -9.61
C GLN A 234 -16.17 -10.94 -11.14
N MET A 235 -16.87 -9.99 -11.75
CA MET A 235 -17.06 -9.97 -13.20
C MET A 235 -15.74 -9.65 -13.90
N PRO A 236 -15.33 -10.47 -14.89
CA PRO A 236 -14.16 -10.17 -15.69
C PRO A 236 -14.27 -8.82 -16.39
N TYR A 237 -13.17 -8.08 -16.43
CA TYR A 237 -13.12 -6.77 -17.05
C TYR A 237 -11.74 -6.48 -17.67
N ARG A 238 -11.66 -5.42 -18.48
CA ARG A 238 -10.39 -4.93 -19.00
C ARG A 238 -9.96 -3.69 -18.24
N ALA A 239 -8.82 -3.76 -17.60
CA ALA A 239 -8.19 -2.62 -16.94
C ALA A 239 -7.69 -1.59 -17.99
N ALA A 240 -7.65 -0.33 -17.61
CA ALA A 240 -7.20 0.75 -18.48
C ALA A 240 -5.69 0.71 -18.73
N GLY A 241 -4.92 0.33 -17.73
CA GLY A 241 -3.46 0.38 -17.72
C GLY A 241 -2.89 1.78 -17.49
N LEU A 242 -1.67 1.82 -16.98
CA LEU A 242 -0.92 3.05 -16.79
C LEU A 242 -0.47 3.61 -18.16
N ASP A 243 -0.45 4.93 -18.29
CA ASP A 243 0.08 5.59 -19.48
C ASP A 243 1.55 5.19 -19.67
N LYS A 244 1.88 4.77 -20.89
CA LYS A 244 3.21 4.21 -21.22
C LYS A 244 4.35 5.23 -21.10
N ALA A 245 4.03 6.51 -21.03
CA ALA A 245 5.02 7.56 -20.80
C ALA A 245 5.48 7.63 -19.34
N ILE A 246 4.75 6.98 -18.43
CA ILE A 246 5.06 6.97 -17.01
C ILE A 246 5.81 5.68 -16.68
N HIS A 247 7.09 5.79 -16.35
CA HIS A 247 7.83 4.70 -15.73
C HIS A 247 7.34 4.51 -14.29
N TRP A 248 7.28 3.27 -13.81
CA TRP A 248 6.92 3.05 -12.41
C TRP A 248 7.84 2.04 -11.74
N TYR A 249 8.01 2.19 -10.42
CA TYR A 249 8.95 1.46 -9.60
C TYR A 249 8.25 0.81 -8.43
N GLN A 250 8.82 -0.27 -7.88
CA GLN A 250 8.20 -1.09 -6.85
C GLN A 250 9.11 -1.25 -5.63
N ALA A 251 8.61 -0.91 -4.44
CA ALA A 251 9.15 -1.38 -3.16
C ALA A 251 8.41 -2.66 -2.72
N ILE A 252 9.03 -3.45 -1.86
CA ILE A 252 8.39 -4.62 -1.25
C ILE A 252 7.74 -4.24 0.08
N GLY A 253 6.53 -4.75 0.33
CA GLY A 253 5.84 -4.66 1.61
C GLY A 253 5.79 -6.00 2.34
N ASN A 254 5.39 -6.01 3.61
CA ASN A 254 5.36 -7.23 4.40
C ASN A 254 4.33 -8.26 3.90
N HIS A 255 3.17 -7.82 3.39
CA HIS A 255 2.18 -8.71 2.79
C HIS A 255 2.60 -9.32 1.44
N ASP A 256 3.65 -8.80 0.82
CA ASP A 256 4.13 -9.27 -0.48
C ASP A 256 4.91 -10.60 -0.38
N HIS A 257 5.45 -10.90 0.81
CA HIS A 257 6.20 -12.15 1.05
C HIS A 257 5.84 -12.87 2.36
N PHE A 258 4.91 -12.31 3.12
CA PHE A 258 4.34 -12.95 4.31
C PHE A 258 2.84 -13.16 4.12
N PHE A 259 2.35 -14.29 4.54
CA PHE A 259 0.93 -14.57 4.63
C PHE A 259 0.27 -13.62 5.63
N ILE A 260 -0.71 -12.83 5.18
CA ILE A 260 -1.35 -11.75 5.96
C ILE A 260 -0.31 -10.80 6.58
N GLY A 261 0.81 -10.60 5.89
CA GLY A 261 1.87 -9.71 6.35
C GLY A 261 2.66 -10.15 7.58
N SER A 262 2.33 -11.32 8.16
CA SER A 262 2.82 -11.72 9.49
C SER A 262 3.45 -13.10 9.56
N ILE A 263 2.99 -14.03 8.75
CA ILE A 263 3.42 -15.43 8.79
C ILE A 263 4.24 -15.75 7.55
N PRO A 264 5.53 -16.10 7.70
CA PRO A 264 6.36 -16.48 6.56
C PRO A 264 5.74 -17.64 5.78
N VAL A 265 5.70 -17.53 4.46
CA VAL A 265 5.07 -18.55 3.59
C VAL A 265 5.83 -19.88 3.63
N ASP A 266 7.05 -19.87 4.09
CA ASP A 266 7.99 -21.01 4.15
C ASP A 266 8.44 -21.42 5.56
N ALA A 267 7.98 -20.70 6.60
CA ALA A 267 8.48 -20.86 7.98
C ALA A 267 8.36 -22.28 8.53
N ASP A 268 7.39 -23.04 8.04
CA ASP A 268 7.19 -24.44 8.48
C ASP A 268 6.79 -25.29 7.27
N PRO A 269 7.76 -25.97 6.64
CA PRO A 269 7.46 -26.89 5.55
C PRO A 269 6.44 -27.97 5.93
N SER A 270 6.33 -28.33 7.22
CA SER A 270 5.32 -29.27 7.71
C SER A 270 3.90 -28.69 7.69
N MET A 271 3.79 -27.38 7.69
CA MET A 271 2.50 -26.68 7.54
C MET A 271 1.98 -26.78 6.11
N GLY A 272 2.87 -26.87 5.12
CA GLY A 272 2.53 -27.01 3.72
C GLY A 272 1.66 -25.85 3.19
N LEU A 273 1.84 -24.63 3.70
CA LEU A 273 0.97 -23.48 3.38
C LEU A 273 0.97 -23.20 1.87
N ARG A 274 2.14 -23.21 1.23
CA ARG A 274 2.26 -22.99 -0.21
C ARG A 274 1.44 -24.00 -1.03
N ALA A 275 1.48 -25.29 -0.65
CA ALA A 275 0.73 -26.34 -1.30
C ALA A 275 -0.76 -26.32 -0.89
N ALA A 276 -1.04 -25.99 0.36
CA ALA A 276 -2.39 -26.00 0.92
C ALA A 276 -3.31 -25.01 0.19
N TYR A 277 -2.85 -23.80 -0.10
CA TYR A 277 -3.70 -22.77 -0.72
C TYR A 277 -3.94 -23.02 -2.22
N GLY A 278 -3.05 -23.74 -2.89
CA GLY A 278 -3.29 -24.22 -4.25
C GLY A 278 -4.20 -25.45 -4.33
N GLY A 279 -4.32 -26.21 -3.23
CA GLY A 279 -5.04 -27.46 -3.15
C GLY A 279 -6.54 -27.30 -2.84
N VAL A 280 -7.19 -28.45 -2.68
CA VAL A 280 -8.57 -28.52 -2.15
C VAL A 280 -8.53 -28.39 -0.65
N ILE A 281 -9.22 -27.39 -0.11
CA ILE A 281 -9.36 -27.20 1.33
C ILE A 281 -10.74 -27.61 1.77
N ASP A 282 -10.75 -28.53 2.71
CA ASP A 282 -11.95 -29.01 3.39
C ASP A 282 -12.03 -28.29 4.74
N GLY A 283 -13.23 -27.82 5.09
CA GLY A 283 -13.47 -27.14 6.35
C GLY A 283 -13.19 -27.98 7.61
N SER A 284 -12.95 -29.28 7.46
CA SER A 284 -12.55 -30.18 8.55
C SER A 284 -11.06 -30.22 8.81
N SER A 285 -10.22 -29.70 7.90
CA SER A 285 -8.77 -29.64 8.05
C SER A 285 -8.35 -28.54 9.05
N ARG A 286 -7.09 -28.55 9.46
CA ARG A 286 -6.54 -27.44 10.24
C ARG A 286 -6.58 -26.08 9.50
N ASN A 287 -6.66 -26.14 8.19
CA ASN A 287 -6.87 -24.98 7.33
C ASN A 287 -8.37 -24.68 7.15
N GLY A 288 -9.24 -25.39 7.82
CA GLY A 288 -10.70 -25.29 7.71
C GLY A 288 -11.31 -24.07 8.39
N ASN A 289 -10.51 -23.29 9.10
CA ASN A 289 -10.91 -21.95 9.58
C ASN A 289 -11.02 -20.92 8.45
N ILE A 290 -10.65 -21.30 7.24
CA ILE A 290 -10.54 -20.45 6.10
C ILE A 290 -11.70 -20.75 5.18
N ILE A 291 -12.48 -19.76 4.88
CA ILE A 291 -13.73 -19.95 4.17
C ILE A 291 -13.71 -19.14 2.89
N LYS A 292 -14.46 -19.66 1.93
CA LYS A 292 -14.90 -18.92 0.77
C LYS A 292 -15.25 -17.49 1.14
N CYS A 293 -14.66 -16.58 0.43
CA CYS A 293 -14.81 -15.16 0.60
C CYS A 293 -16.07 -14.60 -0.06
N GLY A 294 -16.07 -13.36 -0.12
CA GLY A 294 -17.16 -12.50 -0.50
C GLY A 294 -17.68 -11.82 0.74
N LEU A 295 -18.94 -11.56 0.79
CA LEU A 295 -19.57 -11.01 1.98
C LEU A 295 -19.79 -12.14 2.99
N VAL A 296 -19.35 -11.96 4.23
CA VAL A 296 -19.58 -12.94 5.32
C VAL A 296 -21.05 -13.16 5.63
N THR A 297 -21.90 -12.25 5.18
CA THR A 297 -23.36 -12.36 5.22
C THR A 297 -23.94 -13.28 4.13
N ASP A 298 -23.12 -13.80 3.20
CA ASP A 298 -23.59 -14.76 2.23
C ASP A 298 -24.22 -15.96 2.95
N PRO A 299 -25.46 -16.37 2.58
CA PRO A 299 -26.13 -17.52 3.20
C PRO A 299 -25.32 -18.82 3.17
N ALA A 300 -24.34 -18.94 2.27
CA ALA A 300 -23.45 -20.08 2.24
C ALA A 300 -22.64 -20.24 3.54
N PHE A 301 -22.32 -19.16 4.24
CA PHE A 301 -21.63 -19.19 5.52
C PHE A 301 -22.47 -19.76 6.66
N ALA A 302 -23.79 -19.67 6.58
CA ALA A 302 -24.68 -20.18 7.62
C ALA A 302 -24.67 -21.73 7.72
N LYS A 303 -24.15 -22.40 6.70
CA LYS A 303 -24.09 -23.86 6.62
C LYS A 303 -22.76 -24.46 7.09
N GLY A 304 -21.88 -23.64 7.65
CA GLY A 304 -20.52 -24.02 8.01
C GLY A 304 -19.52 -23.78 6.88
N PRO A 305 -18.20 -24.06 7.13
CA PRO A 305 -17.15 -23.78 6.15
C PRO A 305 -17.37 -24.61 4.87
N PRO A 306 -17.56 -23.96 3.71
CA PRO A 306 -17.70 -24.66 2.46
C PRO A 306 -16.37 -25.25 2.00
N LYS A 307 -16.43 -26.27 1.17
CA LYS A 307 -15.26 -26.79 0.48
C LYS A 307 -14.76 -25.76 -0.52
N VAL A 308 -13.49 -25.41 -0.42
CA VAL A 308 -12.82 -24.51 -1.35
C VAL A 308 -12.19 -25.32 -2.47
N VAL A 309 -12.58 -25.03 -3.71
CA VAL A 309 -12.07 -25.72 -4.90
C VAL A 309 -10.61 -25.31 -5.13
N ALA A 310 -9.78 -26.28 -5.50
CA ALA A 310 -8.38 -26.05 -5.80
C ALA A 310 -8.16 -25.04 -6.93
N ASP A 311 -7.17 -24.18 -6.75
CA ASP A 311 -6.65 -23.31 -7.81
C ASP A 311 -5.12 -23.15 -7.65
N PRO A 312 -4.32 -23.68 -8.58
CA PRO A 312 -2.86 -23.57 -8.51
C PRO A 312 -2.35 -22.13 -8.48
N ASN A 313 -3.15 -21.16 -8.95
CA ASN A 313 -2.77 -19.75 -8.94
C ASN A 313 -2.85 -19.11 -7.57
N ARG A 314 -3.45 -19.79 -6.58
CA ARG A 314 -3.43 -19.37 -5.17
C ARG A 314 -2.13 -19.76 -4.45
N ARG A 315 -1.15 -20.35 -5.15
CA ARG A 315 0.13 -20.67 -4.50
C ARG A 315 0.76 -19.41 -3.92
N SER A 316 1.28 -19.51 -2.70
CA SER A 316 2.05 -18.44 -2.10
C SER A 316 3.40 -18.29 -2.80
N LEU A 317 3.86 -17.07 -2.95
CA LEU A 317 5.14 -16.73 -3.55
C LEU A 317 6.21 -16.61 -2.48
N LEU A 318 7.38 -17.16 -2.75
CA LEU A 318 8.60 -16.77 -2.05
C LEU A 318 8.99 -15.35 -2.48
N ARG A 319 9.75 -14.65 -1.64
CA ARG A 319 10.30 -13.32 -1.96
C ARG A 319 10.95 -13.28 -3.35
N THR A 320 11.77 -14.27 -3.68
CA THR A 320 12.46 -14.38 -4.98
C THR A 320 11.48 -14.57 -6.14
N GLU A 321 10.45 -15.38 -5.95
CA GLU A 321 9.41 -15.60 -6.97
C GLU A 321 8.56 -14.33 -7.18
N TRP A 322 8.29 -13.60 -6.11
CA TRP A 322 7.58 -12.33 -6.16
C TRP A 322 8.37 -11.27 -6.95
N ILE A 323 9.65 -11.11 -6.66
CA ILE A 323 10.54 -10.19 -7.37
C ILE A 323 10.62 -10.54 -8.87
N GLU A 324 10.82 -11.82 -9.21
CA GLU A 324 10.95 -12.25 -10.60
C GLU A 324 9.67 -12.08 -11.41
N GLU A 325 8.48 -12.08 -10.78
CA GLU A 325 7.23 -11.90 -11.51
C GLU A 325 7.09 -10.49 -12.10
N TYR A 326 7.78 -9.48 -11.57
CA TYR A 326 7.81 -8.11 -12.13
C TYR A 326 8.53 -8.02 -13.48
N PHE A 327 9.28 -9.04 -13.87
CA PHE A 327 9.86 -9.11 -15.23
C PHE A 327 8.85 -9.61 -16.28
N ASN A 328 7.69 -10.10 -15.83
CA ASN A 328 6.57 -10.50 -16.68
C ASN A 328 5.54 -9.36 -16.77
N THR A 329 5.93 -8.26 -17.39
CA THR A 329 5.17 -7.01 -17.51
C THR A 329 5.17 -6.46 -18.93
N ARG A 330 4.31 -5.49 -19.19
CA ARG A 330 4.22 -4.73 -20.46
C ARG A 330 4.43 -3.24 -20.29
N THR A 331 4.69 -2.80 -19.06
CA THR A 331 5.02 -1.42 -18.71
C THR A 331 6.50 -1.29 -18.36
N GLU A 332 7.01 -0.08 -18.30
CA GLU A 332 8.44 0.20 -18.12
C GLU A 332 8.76 0.83 -16.76
N PRO A 333 9.98 0.66 -16.25
CA PRO A 333 11.03 -0.23 -16.77
C PRO A 333 10.71 -1.70 -16.47
N VAL A 334 11.07 -2.62 -17.35
CA VAL A 334 10.91 -4.06 -17.08
C VAL A 334 11.59 -4.44 -15.77
N GLY A 335 10.88 -5.15 -14.90
CA GLY A 335 11.35 -5.46 -13.54
C GLY A 335 11.11 -4.32 -12.53
N HIS A 336 10.56 -3.20 -12.97
CA HIS A 336 10.11 -2.06 -12.13
C HIS A 336 11.09 -1.64 -11.03
N GLY A 337 12.38 -1.58 -11.39
CA GLY A 337 13.49 -1.26 -10.52
C GLY A 337 14.31 -2.49 -10.10
N PHE A 338 13.73 -3.68 -10.00
CA PHE A 338 14.48 -4.89 -9.65
C PHE A 338 15.53 -5.29 -10.71
N GLY A 339 15.39 -4.79 -11.93
CA GLY A 339 16.41 -4.90 -12.97
C GLY A 339 17.71 -4.14 -12.67
N LEU A 340 17.70 -3.20 -11.72
CA LEU A 340 18.86 -2.45 -11.24
C LEU A 340 19.63 -3.18 -10.13
N VAL A 341 19.02 -4.21 -9.54
CA VAL A 341 19.64 -5.04 -8.51
C VAL A 341 20.62 -6.01 -9.19
N ASP A 342 21.79 -6.18 -8.60
CA ASP A 342 22.74 -7.22 -9.05
C ASP A 342 22.04 -8.58 -9.14
N PRO A 343 22.15 -9.31 -10.27
CA PRO A 343 21.42 -10.55 -10.48
C PRO A 343 21.68 -11.63 -9.43
N ALA A 344 22.92 -11.72 -8.89
CA ALA A 344 23.24 -12.70 -7.87
C ALA A 344 22.61 -12.34 -6.52
N ARG A 345 22.54 -11.04 -6.18
CA ARG A 345 21.85 -10.57 -4.97
C ARG A 345 20.33 -10.74 -5.10
N ARG A 346 19.78 -10.39 -6.28
CA ARG A 346 18.35 -10.55 -6.56
C ARG A 346 17.91 -12.01 -6.46
N ALA A 347 18.72 -12.94 -6.96
CA ALA A 347 18.45 -14.38 -6.84
C ALA A 347 18.39 -14.87 -5.39
N ASN A 348 18.91 -14.10 -4.44
CA ASN A 348 18.83 -14.34 -3.00
C ASN A 348 17.76 -13.48 -2.30
N GLY A 349 16.89 -12.81 -3.07
CA GLY A 349 15.78 -12.02 -2.54
C GLY A 349 16.12 -10.59 -2.13
N PHE A 350 17.32 -10.09 -2.47
CA PHE A 350 17.66 -8.68 -2.25
C PHE A 350 16.84 -7.78 -3.17
N ALA A 351 16.19 -6.76 -2.60
CA ALA A 351 15.22 -5.93 -3.30
C ALA A 351 15.48 -4.41 -3.22
N CYS A 352 16.66 -4.02 -2.71
CA CYS A 352 17.01 -2.60 -2.64
C CYS A 352 17.73 -2.16 -3.93
N TYR A 353 17.39 -0.96 -4.40
CA TYR A 353 18.00 -0.35 -5.58
C TYR A 353 17.89 1.18 -5.53
N SER A 354 18.65 1.87 -6.38
CA SER A 354 18.55 3.32 -6.54
C SER A 354 18.55 3.72 -8.00
N PHE A 355 17.99 4.89 -8.31
CA PHE A 355 17.96 5.43 -9.66
C PHE A 355 17.92 6.96 -9.65
N VAL A 356 18.29 7.57 -10.78
CA VAL A 356 18.14 9.01 -11.02
C VAL A 356 16.85 9.22 -11.81
N PRO A 357 15.81 9.81 -11.21
CA PRO A 357 14.50 9.91 -11.84
C PRO A 357 14.45 10.78 -13.10
N LYS A 358 15.31 11.81 -13.17
CA LYS A 358 15.30 12.78 -14.24
C LYS A 358 16.71 13.30 -14.53
N ALA A 359 17.12 13.20 -15.78
CA ALA A 359 18.42 13.71 -16.20
C ALA A 359 18.54 15.23 -15.99
N GLY A 360 19.67 15.67 -15.50
CA GLY A 360 19.95 17.09 -15.24
C GLY A 360 19.40 17.62 -13.90
N VAL A 361 18.69 16.81 -13.15
CA VAL A 361 18.25 17.10 -11.78
C VAL A 361 19.17 16.34 -10.80
N PRO A 362 19.83 17.01 -9.85
CA PRO A 362 20.73 16.35 -8.91
C PRO A 362 19.93 15.67 -7.78
N LEU A 363 19.10 14.71 -8.16
CA LEU A 363 18.24 13.97 -7.23
C LEU A 363 18.31 12.49 -7.52
N LYS A 364 18.41 11.69 -6.46
CA LYS A 364 18.48 10.23 -6.45
C LYS A 364 17.30 9.69 -5.64
N ALA A 365 16.60 8.71 -6.19
CA ALA A 365 15.63 7.91 -5.46
C ALA A 365 16.29 6.61 -5.01
N ILE A 366 16.14 6.29 -3.74
CA ILE A 366 16.62 5.06 -3.09
C ILE A 366 15.38 4.26 -2.71
N VAL A 367 15.21 3.08 -3.27
CA VAL A 367 14.13 2.16 -2.91
C VAL A 367 14.69 1.11 -1.97
N LEU A 368 14.15 1.07 -0.77
CA LEU A 368 14.65 0.26 0.33
C LEU A 368 13.62 -0.82 0.68
N ASP A 369 14.06 -2.04 0.74
CA ASP A 369 13.34 -3.13 1.39
C ASP A 369 13.68 -3.06 2.89
N ASP A 370 12.74 -2.58 3.66
CA ASP A 370 12.82 -2.46 5.13
C ASP A 370 11.86 -3.40 5.85
N THR A 371 11.37 -4.43 5.15
CA THR A 371 10.44 -5.41 5.72
C THR A 371 11.18 -6.47 6.54
N GLN A 372 10.46 -7.13 7.44
CA GLN A 372 10.98 -8.20 8.29
C GLN A 372 11.57 -9.36 7.48
N SER A 373 12.42 -10.14 8.13
CA SER A 373 12.97 -11.38 7.57
C SER A 373 12.14 -12.59 7.98
N GLU A 374 12.08 -13.60 7.14
CA GLU A 374 11.37 -14.86 7.40
C GLU A 374 11.85 -15.59 8.66
N HIS A 375 13.05 -15.28 9.13
CA HIS A 375 13.70 -15.95 10.27
C HIS A 375 14.22 -14.98 11.33
N ASP A 376 13.69 -13.76 11.38
CA ASP A 376 14.15 -12.77 12.35
C ASP A 376 13.85 -13.09 13.80
N GLY A 377 13.08 -14.15 14.04
CA GLY A 377 12.71 -14.60 15.38
C GLY A 377 11.65 -13.74 16.06
N SER A 378 11.11 -12.76 15.36
CA SER A 378 10.00 -11.95 15.83
C SER A 378 8.75 -12.78 16.02
N LYS A 379 7.92 -12.34 16.96
CA LYS A 379 6.55 -12.81 17.16
C LYS A 379 5.53 -11.73 16.83
N ASP A 380 6.00 -10.67 16.22
CA ASP A 380 5.15 -9.59 15.80
C ASP A 380 4.19 -10.07 14.70
N ILE A 381 2.92 -9.87 14.92
CA ILE A 381 1.85 -10.26 14.00
C ILE A 381 1.44 -9.13 13.06
N HIS A 382 2.06 -7.96 13.15
CA HIS A 382 1.67 -6.77 12.39
C HIS A 382 2.67 -6.42 11.28
N GLY A 383 3.82 -7.05 11.25
CA GLY A 383 4.96 -6.62 10.46
C GLY A 383 5.71 -5.49 11.16
N HIS A 384 6.97 -5.32 10.84
CA HIS A 384 7.84 -4.29 11.42
C HIS A 384 9.01 -3.96 10.52
N GLY A 385 9.61 -2.80 10.74
CA GLY A 385 10.82 -2.36 10.06
C GLY A 385 12.04 -3.19 10.49
N TYR A 386 12.78 -3.65 9.50
CA TYR A 386 13.95 -4.50 9.69
C TYR A 386 14.99 -4.29 8.60
N LEU A 387 16.24 -4.16 9.00
CA LEU A 387 17.39 -4.21 8.10
C LEU A 387 18.39 -5.24 8.61
N ASP A 388 18.69 -6.23 7.79
CA ASP A 388 19.85 -7.08 8.00
C ASP A 388 21.16 -6.32 7.70
N ALA A 389 22.29 -6.93 8.00
CA ALA A 389 23.60 -6.31 7.81
C ALA A 389 23.88 -5.94 6.35
N GLU A 390 23.36 -6.72 5.38
CA GLU A 390 23.57 -6.47 3.95
C GLU A 390 22.78 -5.25 3.49
N ARG A 391 21.48 -5.16 3.83
CA ARG A 391 20.63 -4.03 3.47
C ARG A 391 21.08 -2.75 4.17
N TRP A 392 21.48 -2.85 5.44
CA TRP A 392 22.02 -1.71 6.18
C TRP A 392 23.32 -1.16 5.58
N ALA A 393 24.29 -2.04 5.29
CA ALA A 393 25.54 -1.63 4.65
C ALA A 393 25.32 -1.03 3.26
N TRP A 394 24.35 -1.59 2.49
CA TRP A 394 23.99 -1.06 1.19
C TRP A 394 23.37 0.35 1.30
N LEU A 395 22.46 0.57 2.23
CA LEU A 395 21.85 1.89 2.45
C LEU A 395 22.92 2.92 2.82
N GLN A 396 23.81 2.58 3.75
CA GLN A 396 24.91 3.48 4.14
C GLN A 396 25.80 3.86 2.93
N ALA A 397 26.10 2.90 2.05
CA ALA A 397 26.88 3.15 0.84
C ALA A 397 26.15 4.08 -0.14
N GLU A 398 24.83 3.88 -0.33
CA GLU A 398 24.00 4.71 -1.21
C GLU A 398 23.88 6.16 -0.70
N LEU A 399 23.72 6.33 0.62
CA LEU A 399 23.69 7.64 1.27
C LEU A 399 25.03 8.36 1.11
N ALA A 400 26.15 7.67 1.39
CA ALA A 400 27.48 8.22 1.24
C ALA A 400 27.79 8.62 -0.21
N ALA A 401 27.43 7.79 -1.18
CA ALA A 401 27.60 8.10 -2.59
C ALA A 401 26.81 9.36 -2.99
N GLY A 402 25.53 9.44 -2.60
CA GLY A 402 24.71 10.63 -2.88
C GLY A 402 25.26 11.92 -2.25
N GLN A 403 25.84 11.83 -1.04
CA GLN A 403 26.53 12.98 -0.41
C GLN A 403 27.74 13.43 -1.24
N VAL A 404 28.61 12.49 -1.63
CA VAL A 404 29.82 12.78 -2.40
C VAL A 404 29.52 13.34 -3.78
N GLU A 405 28.46 12.84 -4.41
CA GLU A 405 28.03 13.26 -5.76
C GLU A 405 27.17 14.53 -5.77
N ASN A 406 26.95 15.16 -4.61
CA ASN A 406 26.05 16.31 -4.44
C ASN A 406 24.64 16.01 -5.01
N GLN A 407 24.12 14.84 -4.75
CA GLN A 407 22.76 14.47 -5.07
C GLN A 407 21.87 14.61 -3.84
N LEU A 408 20.74 15.26 -4.00
CA LEU A 408 19.65 15.19 -3.03
C LEU A 408 19.02 13.80 -3.09
N MET A 409 18.49 13.31 -1.98
CA MET A 409 18.00 11.94 -1.88
C MET A 409 16.58 11.87 -1.35
N ILE A 410 15.82 10.95 -1.91
CA ILE A 410 14.51 10.51 -1.41
C ILE A 410 14.61 9.02 -1.16
N ILE A 411 14.25 8.57 0.03
CA ILE A 411 14.11 7.14 0.34
C ILE A 411 12.63 6.76 0.21
N ALA A 412 12.36 5.71 -0.54
CA ALA A 412 11.06 5.08 -0.66
C ALA A 412 11.14 3.68 -0.06
N ALA A 413 10.36 3.46 1.00
CA ALA A 413 10.32 2.21 1.73
C ALA A 413 8.85 1.86 2.08
N HIS A 414 8.62 0.70 2.65
CA HIS A 414 7.26 0.34 3.08
C HIS A 414 6.96 0.78 4.50
N ILE A 415 7.89 0.50 5.44
CA ILE A 415 7.68 0.73 6.87
C ILE A 415 8.13 2.15 7.26
N PRO A 416 7.29 2.93 7.96
CA PRO A 416 7.72 4.22 8.50
C PRO A 416 8.63 4.03 9.71
N ILE A 417 9.51 5.01 9.96
CA ILE A 417 10.43 5.02 11.09
C ILE A 417 10.01 6.00 12.17
N ALA A 418 10.43 5.75 13.41
CA ALA A 418 10.23 6.66 14.53
C ALA A 418 8.75 7.03 14.77
N VAL A 419 7.88 6.05 14.66
CA VAL A 419 6.43 6.16 14.87
C VAL A 419 5.93 5.02 15.74
N SER A 420 4.77 5.21 16.37
CA SER A 420 4.08 4.13 17.09
C SER A 420 3.53 3.12 16.11
N GLY A 421 3.60 1.85 16.49
CA GLY A 421 2.99 0.75 15.78
C GLY A 421 1.46 0.77 15.79
N ILE A 422 0.89 -0.19 15.09
CA ILE A 422 -0.55 -0.41 15.04
C ILE A 422 -1.11 -0.92 16.38
N GLY A 423 -0.28 -1.23 17.31
CA GLY A 423 -0.64 -1.66 18.66
C GLY A 423 0.10 -0.87 19.72
N SER A 424 0.74 -1.59 20.61
CA SER A 424 1.65 -1.05 21.63
C SER A 424 3.13 -1.12 21.23
N GLU A 425 3.43 -1.77 20.09
CA GLU A 425 4.78 -1.93 19.56
C GLU A 425 5.20 -0.71 18.71
N THR A 426 6.51 -0.58 18.48
CA THR A 426 7.07 0.35 17.50
C THR A 426 6.99 -0.26 16.11
N GLU A 427 6.82 0.58 15.08
CA GLU A 427 6.90 0.10 13.68
C GLU A 427 8.33 -0.33 13.32
N TRP A 428 9.33 0.17 14.02
CA TRP A 428 10.71 -0.24 13.83
C TRP A 428 11.14 -1.20 14.92
N TRP A 429 11.53 -2.41 14.56
CA TRP A 429 11.99 -3.41 15.53
C TRP A 429 13.31 -3.00 16.14
N LEU A 430 13.35 -2.99 17.45
CA LEU A 430 14.53 -2.67 18.20
C LEU A 430 15.55 -3.81 18.09
N GLY A 431 16.82 -3.50 17.86
CA GLY A 431 17.90 -4.46 17.64
C GLY A 431 18.23 -5.44 18.80
N GLU A 432 17.44 -5.44 19.86
CA GLU A 432 17.57 -6.35 21.01
C GLU A 432 16.80 -7.66 20.87
N ALA A 433 16.64 -8.13 19.67
CA ALA A 433 15.88 -9.33 19.42
C ALA A 433 16.32 -10.54 20.21
N THR A 434 15.33 -11.24 20.63
CA THR A 434 15.29 -12.18 21.74
C THR A 434 15.88 -13.57 21.46
N THR A 435 16.32 -13.88 20.23
CA THR A 435 16.55 -15.29 19.89
C THR A 435 17.94 -15.65 19.40
N THR A 436 18.53 -14.94 18.47
CA THR A 436 19.92 -15.20 18.03
C THR A 436 20.55 -13.94 17.45
N THR A 437 21.89 -13.86 17.49
CA THR A 437 22.63 -12.75 16.87
C THR A 437 22.55 -12.73 15.34
N GLU A 438 22.14 -13.83 14.73
CA GLU A 438 22.12 -14.03 13.27
C GLU A 438 20.95 -13.29 12.60
N TYR A 439 19.84 -13.13 13.31
CA TYR A 439 18.60 -12.54 12.76
C TYR A 439 18.22 -11.22 13.42
N ARG A 440 19.16 -10.56 14.05
CA ARG A 440 18.92 -9.24 14.64
C ARG A 440 18.78 -8.18 13.59
N ASN A 441 17.92 -7.20 13.84
CA ASN A 441 18.00 -5.93 13.16
C ASN A 441 19.43 -5.38 13.29
N ALA A 442 20.10 -5.09 12.18
CA ALA A 442 21.49 -4.63 12.18
C ALA A 442 21.64 -3.19 12.66
N VAL A 443 20.53 -2.48 12.80
CA VAL A 443 20.50 -1.07 13.20
C VAL A 443 19.31 -0.81 14.12
N THR A 444 19.52 -0.07 15.20
CA THR A 444 18.43 0.46 16.03
C THR A 444 17.78 1.66 15.35
N VAL A 445 16.56 2.02 15.77
CA VAL A 445 15.90 3.21 15.20
C VAL A 445 16.66 4.48 15.47
N GLU A 446 17.32 4.59 16.64
CA GLU A 446 18.14 5.74 16.98
C GLU A 446 19.36 5.87 16.07
N GLU A 447 20.07 4.77 15.83
CA GLU A 447 21.24 4.74 14.94
C GLU A 447 20.83 5.02 13.49
N LEU A 448 19.69 4.48 13.05
CA LEU A 448 19.13 4.75 11.72
C LEU A 448 18.84 6.26 11.58
N VAL A 449 18.06 6.82 12.50
CA VAL A 449 17.71 8.25 12.45
C VAL A 449 18.96 9.13 12.52
N ALA A 450 19.92 8.81 13.39
CA ALA A 450 21.17 9.55 13.47
C ALA A 450 21.97 9.50 12.16
N THR A 451 22.03 8.35 11.50
CA THR A 451 22.68 8.20 10.19
C THR A 451 21.96 9.01 9.10
N LEU A 452 20.62 8.96 9.08
CA LEU A 452 19.82 9.74 8.14
C LEU A 452 19.98 11.24 8.36
N GLN A 453 20.00 11.71 9.61
CA GLN A 453 20.27 13.09 9.97
C GLN A 453 21.71 13.53 9.62
N GLY A 454 22.68 12.63 9.76
CA GLY A 454 24.06 12.86 9.29
C GLY A 454 24.17 12.99 7.77
N THR A 455 23.14 12.60 7.02
CA THR A 455 23.07 12.68 5.56
C THR A 455 22.33 13.96 5.15
N THR A 456 23.04 15.10 5.11
CA THR A 456 22.43 16.43 4.94
C THR A 456 21.68 16.62 3.61
N ASN A 457 22.01 15.80 2.59
CA ASN A 457 21.32 15.80 1.29
C ASN A 457 20.04 14.94 1.26
N LEU A 458 19.68 14.27 2.36
CA LEU A 458 18.40 13.56 2.46
C LEU A 458 17.25 14.56 2.60
N ILE A 459 16.27 14.50 1.70
CA ILE A 459 15.07 15.34 1.74
C ILE A 459 13.99 14.67 2.57
N MET A 460 13.66 13.42 2.22
CA MET A 460 12.53 12.74 2.86
C MET A 460 12.63 11.21 2.75
N TRP A 461 11.91 10.57 3.67
CA TRP A 461 11.52 9.17 3.67
C TRP A 461 10.03 9.09 3.36
N ILE A 462 9.63 8.34 2.33
CA ILE A 462 8.21 8.09 2.01
C ILE A 462 7.86 6.65 2.32
N ALA A 463 6.70 6.43 2.95
CA ALA A 463 6.27 5.11 3.42
C ALA A 463 4.75 4.90 3.32
N GLY A 464 4.33 3.65 3.58
CA GLY A 464 2.95 3.20 3.69
C GLY A 464 2.65 2.51 5.03
N HIS A 465 2.23 1.25 4.98
CA HIS A 465 2.08 0.29 6.08
C HIS A 465 0.97 0.61 7.09
N ARG A 466 0.93 1.81 7.64
CA ARG A 466 -0.06 2.17 8.66
C ARG A 466 -1.41 2.63 8.10
N HIS A 467 -1.56 2.67 6.78
CA HIS A 467 -2.77 3.12 6.07
C HIS A 467 -3.21 4.56 6.40
N LEU A 468 -2.27 5.42 6.80
CA LEU A 468 -2.51 6.78 7.26
C LEU A 468 -1.86 7.83 6.37
N ASN A 469 -2.47 9.01 6.28
CA ASN A 469 -1.83 10.18 5.69
C ASN A 469 -1.14 10.99 6.79
N VAL A 470 0.17 10.84 6.94
CA VAL A 470 0.96 11.51 7.97
C VAL A 470 2.12 12.25 7.34
N VAL A 471 2.42 13.42 7.86
CA VAL A 471 3.63 14.18 7.54
C VAL A 471 4.34 14.53 8.83
N LYS A 472 5.55 14.02 9.00
CA LYS A 472 6.35 14.16 10.21
C LYS A 472 7.69 14.82 9.89
N ALA A 473 8.07 15.85 10.63
CA ALA A 473 9.41 16.38 10.63
C ALA A 473 10.29 15.55 11.56
N LEU A 474 11.49 15.20 11.11
CA LEU A 474 12.57 14.70 11.95
C LEU A 474 13.67 15.78 11.99
N PRO A 475 13.55 16.76 12.89
CA PRO A 475 14.48 17.88 12.96
C PRO A 475 15.86 17.41 13.42
N SER A 476 16.87 18.18 13.08
CA SER A 476 18.21 17.98 13.64
C SER A 476 18.18 18.06 15.17
N ALA A 477 18.97 17.23 15.82
CA ALA A 477 19.22 17.34 17.25
C ALA A 477 20.06 18.60 17.59
N ASP A 478 20.81 19.14 16.62
CA ASP A 478 21.60 20.36 16.74
C ASP A 478 20.94 21.53 16.00
N ALA A 479 20.45 22.51 16.74
CA ALA A 479 19.80 23.70 16.18
C ALA A 479 20.73 24.56 15.30
N ALA A 480 22.06 24.36 15.36
CA ALA A 480 23.03 25.01 14.48
C ALA A 480 23.12 24.34 13.09
N HIS A 481 22.61 23.14 12.95
CA HIS A 481 22.70 22.29 11.77
C HIS A 481 21.32 21.84 11.26
N LEU A 482 20.46 22.78 10.91
CA LEU A 482 19.09 22.51 10.45
C LEU A 482 19.05 21.65 9.18
N GLU A 483 20.10 21.68 8.38
CA GLU A 483 20.27 20.86 7.18
C GLU A 483 20.28 19.35 7.47
N GLN A 484 20.47 18.93 8.69
CA GLN A 484 20.42 17.53 9.12
C GLN A 484 18.98 17.01 9.30
N GLY A 485 17.99 17.89 9.42
CA GLY A 485 16.60 17.45 9.49
C GLY A 485 16.10 16.89 8.16
N PHE A 486 15.14 15.97 8.19
CA PHE A 486 14.47 15.43 7.02
C PHE A 486 12.98 15.17 7.29
N TRP A 487 12.22 14.93 6.23
CA TRP A 487 10.79 14.67 6.32
C TRP A 487 10.48 13.17 6.26
N GLN A 488 9.47 12.72 6.99
CA GLN A 488 8.78 11.46 6.74
C GLN A 488 7.36 11.73 6.26
N VAL A 489 6.98 11.08 5.16
CA VAL A 489 5.65 11.23 4.57
C VAL A 489 5.04 9.85 4.40
N GLU A 490 3.95 9.58 5.12
CA GLU A 490 3.20 8.36 4.98
C GLU A 490 2.01 8.59 4.06
N THR A 491 1.77 7.65 3.18
CA THR A 491 0.64 7.61 2.27
C THR A 491 -0.38 6.59 2.77
N SER A 492 -1.65 6.95 2.75
CA SER A 492 -2.72 6.03 3.13
C SER A 492 -2.89 4.91 2.12
N SER A 493 -3.56 3.85 2.56
CA SER A 493 -3.88 2.68 1.76
C SER A 493 -4.86 3.00 0.61
N LEU A 494 -4.70 2.33 -0.52
CA LEU A 494 -5.75 2.25 -1.55
C LEU A 494 -6.85 1.23 -1.19
N ARG A 495 -6.58 0.31 -0.25
CA ARG A 495 -7.57 -0.66 0.22
C ARG A 495 -8.56 -0.03 1.21
N ASP A 496 -8.04 0.49 2.31
CA ASP A 496 -8.83 0.99 3.42
C ASP A 496 -9.15 2.48 3.29
N PHE A 497 -10.06 2.98 4.13
CA PHE A 497 -10.33 4.42 4.17
C PHE A 497 -9.04 5.20 4.51
N PRO A 498 -8.74 6.29 3.79
CA PRO A 498 -9.56 7.03 2.83
C PRO A 498 -9.47 6.55 1.38
N GLN A 499 -8.74 5.51 1.05
CA GLN A 499 -8.52 5.03 -0.32
C GLN A 499 -7.90 6.12 -1.19
N GLN A 500 -6.74 6.62 -0.80
CA GLN A 500 -6.05 7.70 -1.49
C GLN A 500 -4.66 7.27 -1.94
N PHE A 501 -4.16 7.91 -2.97
CA PHE A 501 -2.75 7.95 -3.31
C PHE A 501 -2.22 9.38 -3.15
N ARG A 502 -0.93 9.60 -3.37
CA ARG A 502 -0.30 10.89 -3.14
C ARG A 502 0.53 11.30 -4.35
N THR A 503 0.50 12.60 -4.69
CA THR A 503 1.43 13.22 -5.64
C THR A 503 2.47 14.04 -4.91
N PHE A 504 3.64 14.14 -5.54
CA PHE A 504 4.78 14.88 -5.03
C PHE A 504 5.36 15.75 -6.15
N GLU A 505 5.58 17.01 -5.86
CA GLU A 505 6.26 17.95 -6.74
C GLU A 505 7.47 18.53 -5.98
N VAL A 506 8.67 18.33 -6.50
CA VAL A 506 9.91 18.81 -5.88
C VAL A 506 10.36 20.08 -6.59
N TYR A 507 10.61 21.13 -5.82
CA TYR A 507 10.99 22.43 -6.33
C TYR A 507 12.34 22.90 -5.78
N LEU A 508 13.15 23.50 -6.66
CA LEU A 508 14.20 24.40 -6.23
C LEU A 508 13.58 25.78 -5.98
N ASN A 509 13.87 26.36 -4.82
CA ASN A 509 13.39 27.67 -4.43
C ASN A 509 14.36 28.80 -4.79
N SER A 510 13.86 30.03 -4.83
CA SER A 510 14.65 31.22 -5.19
C SER A 510 15.79 31.55 -4.21
N ASP A 511 15.71 31.05 -2.98
CA ASP A 511 16.74 31.14 -1.95
C ASP A 511 17.67 29.92 -1.91
N TYR A 512 17.51 28.99 -2.85
CA TYR A 512 18.27 27.73 -2.93
C TYR A 512 17.99 26.75 -1.79
N THR A 513 16.84 26.84 -1.17
CA THR A 513 16.24 25.73 -0.41
C THR A 513 15.46 24.82 -1.36
N VAL A 514 15.02 23.67 -0.86
CA VAL A 514 14.12 22.76 -1.59
C VAL A 514 12.79 22.73 -0.89
N SER A 515 11.70 22.72 -1.66
CA SER A 515 10.38 22.39 -1.14
C SER A 515 9.76 21.23 -1.88
N VAL A 516 8.89 20.48 -1.18
CA VAL A 516 8.13 19.37 -1.72
C VAL A 516 6.65 19.63 -1.47
N VAL A 517 5.92 19.88 -2.55
CA VAL A 517 4.45 19.94 -2.48
C VAL A 517 3.92 18.51 -2.55
N THR A 518 3.21 18.10 -1.52
CA THR A 518 2.61 16.76 -1.44
C THR A 518 1.11 16.85 -1.25
N VAL A 519 0.36 16.16 -2.12
CA VAL A 519 -1.09 16.27 -2.21
C VAL A 519 -1.73 14.89 -2.31
N ASN A 520 -2.73 14.64 -1.49
CA ASN A 520 -3.54 13.43 -1.59
C ASN A 520 -4.52 13.51 -2.75
N VAL A 521 -4.82 12.36 -3.33
CA VAL A 521 -5.74 12.23 -4.45
C VAL A 521 -6.70 11.07 -4.17
N ASP A 522 -8.00 11.38 -4.22
CA ASP A 522 -9.03 10.35 -4.23
C ASP A 522 -9.14 9.75 -5.64
N PRO A 523 -9.00 8.42 -5.83
CA PRO A 523 -9.32 7.81 -7.11
C PRO A 523 -10.70 8.26 -7.60
N ALA A 524 -10.79 8.80 -8.80
CA ALA A 524 -12.05 9.20 -9.38
C ALA A 524 -12.90 7.95 -9.67
N VAL A 525 -14.08 7.88 -9.13
CA VAL A 525 -14.96 6.72 -9.29
C VAL A 525 -16.27 7.14 -9.95
N ALA A 526 -16.77 6.31 -10.87
CA ALA A 526 -18.08 6.54 -11.47
C ALA A 526 -19.18 5.91 -10.60
N HIS A 527 -20.32 6.57 -10.50
CA HIS A 527 -21.47 6.05 -9.78
C HIS A 527 -21.86 4.65 -10.31
N GLY A 528 -22.10 3.72 -9.41
CA GLY A 528 -22.47 2.33 -9.72
C GLY A 528 -21.29 1.42 -10.11
N ALA A 529 -20.08 1.94 -10.24
CA ALA A 529 -18.90 1.09 -10.46
C ALA A 529 -18.47 0.36 -9.18
N PRO A 530 -17.82 -0.80 -9.28
CA PRO A 530 -17.32 -1.54 -8.11
C PRO A 530 -16.37 -0.72 -7.24
N ALA A 531 -15.56 0.15 -7.82
CA ALA A 531 -14.68 1.06 -7.06
C ALA A 531 -15.49 2.08 -6.21
N ALA A 532 -16.62 2.59 -6.71
CA ALA A 532 -17.50 3.45 -5.92
C ALA A 532 -18.19 2.70 -4.77
N LYS A 533 -18.51 1.43 -4.98
CA LYS A 533 -19.03 0.53 -3.95
C LYS A 533 -17.97 0.26 -2.87
N SER A 534 -16.73 0.04 -3.27
CA SER A 534 -15.60 -0.09 -2.34
C SER A 534 -15.46 1.15 -1.45
N ARG A 535 -15.55 2.35 -2.02
CA ARG A 535 -15.53 3.61 -1.25
C ARG A 535 -16.65 3.67 -0.22
N ALA A 536 -17.86 3.27 -0.59
CA ALA A 536 -18.97 3.20 0.37
C ALA A 536 -18.67 2.21 1.50
N TYR A 537 -18.06 1.08 1.18
CA TYR A 537 -17.64 0.11 2.19
C TYR A 537 -16.53 0.64 3.10
N ALA A 538 -15.54 1.35 2.55
CA ALA A 538 -14.47 1.97 3.33
C ALA A 538 -15.03 3.02 4.30
N VAL A 539 -15.92 3.88 3.83
CA VAL A 539 -16.61 4.88 4.67
C VAL A 539 -17.44 4.19 5.75
N ALA A 540 -18.22 3.17 5.40
CA ALA A 540 -19.04 2.44 6.36
C ALA A 540 -18.18 1.76 7.44
N ALA A 541 -17.12 1.07 7.06
CA ALA A 541 -16.21 0.41 8.00
C ALA A 541 -15.64 1.44 8.99
N GLN A 542 -15.20 2.60 8.49
CA GLN A 542 -14.68 3.68 9.31
C GLN A 542 -15.73 4.21 10.31
N GLN A 543 -16.95 4.43 9.86
CA GLN A 543 -18.05 4.89 10.70
C GLN A 543 -18.43 3.86 11.77
N ILE A 544 -18.45 2.58 11.40
CA ILE A 544 -18.80 1.46 12.31
C ILE A 544 -17.75 1.31 13.39
N VAL A 545 -16.47 1.27 13.02
CA VAL A 545 -15.37 1.17 13.98
C VAL A 545 -15.38 2.34 14.93
N GLY A 546 -15.50 3.56 14.43
CA GLY A 546 -15.60 4.75 15.27
C GLY A 546 -16.79 4.72 16.23
N THR A 547 -17.96 4.27 15.77
CA THR A 547 -19.16 4.13 16.59
C THR A 547 -18.97 3.07 17.68
N ASN A 548 -18.40 1.91 17.34
CA ASN A 548 -18.16 0.81 18.27
C ASN A 548 -17.13 1.20 19.35
N LEU A 549 -16.06 1.86 18.97
CA LEU A 549 -15.04 2.33 19.89
C LEU A 549 -15.60 3.36 20.87
N HIS A 550 -16.40 4.28 20.38
CA HIS A 550 -17.04 5.30 21.22
C HIS A 550 -18.04 4.67 22.22
N ALA A 551 -18.86 3.73 21.76
CA ALA A 551 -19.83 3.03 22.58
C ALA A 551 -19.19 2.21 23.71
N ASN A 552 -18.02 1.66 23.47
CA ASN A 552 -17.34 0.77 24.42
C ASN A 552 -16.38 1.49 25.37
N ASN A 553 -16.27 2.82 25.29
CA ASN A 553 -15.33 3.62 26.09
C ASN A 553 -13.86 3.13 26.00
N ASN A 554 -13.55 2.37 24.98
CA ASN A 554 -12.23 1.82 24.75
C ASN A 554 -11.31 2.87 24.16
N ASN A 555 -10.09 2.88 24.64
CA ASN A 555 -9.03 3.73 24.16
C ASN A 555 -8.97 3.65 22.63
N VAL A 556 -9.14 4.79 21.97
CA VAL A 556 -9.07 4.93 20.49
C VAL A 556 -7.73 4.42 19.94
N GLN A 557 -6.72 4.27 20.79
CA GLN A 557 -5.39 3.75 20.46
C GLN A 557 -5.37 2.26 20.03
N MET A 558 -6.44 1.51 20.32
CA MET A 558 -6.48 0.06 20.03
C MET A 558 -7.21 -0.27 18.71
N ALA A 559 -7.63 0.69 17.92
CA ALA A 559 -8.29 0.45 16.64
C ALA A 559 -7.26 0.31 15.52
N PHE A 560 -6.89 -0.91 15.24
CA PHE A 560 -6.06 -1.29 14.11
C PHE A 560 -6.62 -0.74 12.78
N GLY A 561 -5.79 -0.14 11.96
CA GLY A 561 -6.09 0.20 10.56
C GLY A 561 -7.18 1.26 10.32
N ASN A 562 -7.90 1.68 11.35
CA ASN A 562 -9.01 2.63 11.26
C ASN A 562 -8.78 3.92 12.03
N ARG A 563 -7.54 4.25 12.24
CA ARG A 563 -7.18 5.53 12.85
C ARG A 563 -7.42 6.62 11.82
N ILE A 564 -8.19 7.62 12.20
CA ILE A 564 -8.51 8.74 11.33
C ILE A 564 -7.65 9.93 11.75
N PRO A 565 -6.61 10.28 11.02
CA PRO A 565 -5.91 11.53 11.27
C PRO A 565 -6.85 12.67 10.88
N GLN A 566 -7.04 13.62 11.77
CA GLN A 566 -7.68 14.89 11.46
C GLN A 566 -6.61 15.93 11.22
N VAL A 567 -6.67 16.56 10.07
CA VAL A 567 -5.92 17.79 9.84
C VAL A 567 -6.64 18.89 10.60
N GLN A 568 -6.19 19.17 11.80
CA GLN A 568 -6.51 20.42 12.50
C GLN A 568 -5.24 21.29 12.48
N ASN A 569 -5.44 22.61 12.50
CA ASN A 569 -4.37 23.61 12.62
C ASN A 569 -3.69 23.58 14.01
N LEU A 570 -3.41 22.42 14.53
CA LEU A 570 -2.61 22.26 15.73
C LEU A 570 -1.15 22.20 15.30
N PRO A 571 -0.25 22.94 15.95
CA PRO A 571 1.16 22.79 15.70
C PRO A 571 1.52 21.31 15.90
N VAL A 572 2.17 20.73 14.90
CA VAL A 572 2.76 19.40 15.06
C VAL A 572 3.86 19.57 16.07
N PRO A 573 3.80 18.92 17.23
CA PRO A 573 4.89 18.99 18.18
C PRO A 573 6.15 18.49 17.49
N THR A 574 7.25 19.19 17.67
CA THR A 574 8.56 18.69 17.28
C THR A 574 8.81 17.39 18.04
N MET A 575 9.23 16.37 17.31
CA MET A 575 9.59 15.11 17.93
C MET A 575 10.75 15.38 18.91
N ASP A 576 10.61 14.89 20.14
CA ASP A 576 11.72 14.83 21.06
C ASP A 576 12.66 13.72 20.59
N PRO A 577 13.88 14.02 20.12
CA PRO A 577 14.80 13.00 19.65
C PRO A 577 15.18 11.97 20.72
N THR A 578 14.97 12.28 22.01
CA THR A 578 15.18 11.33 23.11
C THR A 578 14.02 10.35 23.29
N ARG A 579 12.92 10.53 22.55
CA ARG A 579 11.66 9.78 22.64
C ARG A 579 11.25 9.15 21.31
N LEU A 580 12.22 8.83 20.46
CA LEU A 580 12.00 8.21 19.15
C LEU A 580 11.12 6.95 19.20
N GLN A 581 11.13 6.27 20.34
CA GLN A 581 10.43 5.03 20.59
C GLN A 581 9.23 5.17 21.54
N ASP A 582 8.82 6.38 21.86
CA ASP A 582 7.66 6.58 22.73
C ASP A 582 6.37 6.24 21.99
N ASN A 583 5.91 5.01 22.21
CA ASN A 583 4.69 4.46 21.60
C ASN A 583 3.41 5.12 22.09
N THR A 584 3.44 5.82 23.21
CA THR A 584 2.23 6.39 23.83
C THR A 584 1.82 7.72 23.20
N THR A 585 2.72 8.37 22.47
CA THR A 585 2.49 9.72 21.95
C THR A 585 3.13 9.94 20.58
N ASP A 586 2.69 9.20 19.55
CA ASP A 586 2.99 9.63 18.20
C ASP A 586 2.17 10.88 17.88
N LEU A 587 2.78 12.03 18.17
CA LEU A 587 2.16 13.35 17.99
C LEU A 587 2.07 13.75 16.49
N SER A 588 2.66 12.96 15.57
CA SER A 588 2.47 13.15 14.13
C SER A 588 1.07 12.73 13.69
N ILE A 589 0.39 11.88 14.46
CA ILE A 589 -0.96 11.42 14.17
C ILE A 589 -1.97 12.34 14.85
N ARG A 590 -2.81 12.96 14.05
CA ARG A 590 -3.92 13.79 14.53
C ARG A 590 -5.19 12.95 14.45
N TRP A 591 -5.78 12.68 15.59
CA TRP A 591 -6.97 11.84 15.70
C TRP A 591 -8.25 12.65 15.52
N VAL A 592 -9.25 12.05 14.85
CA VAL A 592 -10.61 12.60 14.79
C VAL A 592 -11.41 12.06 15.97
N ASP A 593 -12.01 12.98 16.70
CA ASP A 593 -13.15 12.66 17.55
C ASP A 593 -14.40 12.53 16.67
N LEU A 594 -14.79 11.30 16.39
CA LEU A 594 -16.01 11.01 15.62
C LEU A 594 -17.30 11.40 16.35
N SER A 595 -17.22 11.78 17.62
CA SER A 595 -18.35 12.32 18.37
C SER A 595 -18.69 13.76 17.97
N HIS A 596 -17.79 14.47 17.31
CA HIS A 596 -18.00 15.83 16.84
C HIS A 596 -18.82 15.86 15.55
N GLN A 597 -20.09 16.11 15.74
CA GLN A 597 -21.07 16.17 14.66
C GLN A 597 -21.03 17.51 13.93
N GLY A 598 -21.22 17.46 12.62
CA GLY A 598 -21.42 18.66 11.79
C GLY A 598 -20.15 19.27 11.19
N VAL A 599 -18.97 18.73 11.46
CA VAL A 599 -17.74 19.15 10.78
C VAL A 599 -17.44 18.18 9.63
N PRO A 600 -17.25 18.64 8.39
CA PRO A 600 -16.82 17.78 7.31
C PRO A 600 -15.52 17.08 7.67
N PHE A 601 -15.55 15.75 7.60
CA PHE A 601 -14.36 14.95 7.86
C PHE A 601 -13.44 14.93 6.63
N ASN A 602 -12.15 15.15 6.83
CA ASN A 602 -11.14 15.00 5.79
C ASN A 602 -9.92 14.24 6.32
N ALA A 603 -9.64 13.10 5.70
CA ALA A 603 -8.49 12.25 6.02
C ALA A 603 -7.20 12.68 5.29
N SER A 604 -7.26 13.67 4.41
CA SER A 604 -6.12 14.13 3.62
C SER A 604 -5.18 15.01 4.42
N TYR A 605 -3.91 14.96 4.09
CA TYR A 605 -2.89 15.86 4.61
C TYR A 605 -2.06 16.40 3.45
N ASN A 606 -2.41 17.62 3.02
CA ASN A 606 -1.72 18.32 1.92
C ASN A 606 -0.76 19.35 2.48
N ALA A 607 0.48 19.33 2.05
CA ALA A 607 1.49 20.23 2.58
C ALA A 607 2.56 20.59 1.54
N GLU A 608 3.16 21.75 1.72
CA GLU A 608 4.45 22.10 1.14
C GLU A 608 5.52 22.03 2.24
N LEU A 609 6.50 21.17 2.05
CA LEU A 609 7.52 20.79 3.02
C LEU A 609 8.82 21.47 2.65
N PHE A 610 9.31 22.38 3.47
CA PHE A 610 10.56 23.10 3.22
C PHE A 610 11.75 22.39 3.86
N LYS A 611 12.86 22.33 3.15
CA LYS A 611 14.12 21.70 3.56
C LYS A 611 15.28 22.69 3.43
N GLN A 612 15.95 22.96 4.56
CA GLN A 612 17.23 23.64 4.58
C GLN A 612 18.31 22.74 4.01
N LEU A 613 19.15 23.27 3.12
CA LEU A 613 20.30 22.55 2.55
C LEU A 613 21.60 22.96 3.22
N SER A 614 22.61 22.10 3.14
CA SER A 614 23.97 22.42 3.59
C SER A 614 24.56 23.56 2.75
N PRO A 615 25.53 24.30 3.29
CA PRO A 615 26.26 25.33 2.53
C PRO A 615 26.90 24.79 1.25
N GLU A 616 27.46 23.57 1.31
CA GLU A 616 28.11 22.89 0.19
C GLU A 616 27.10 22.57 -0.92
N MET A 617 25.95 21.96 -0.55
CA MET A 617 24.90 21.65 -1.51
C MET A 617 24.30 22.93 -2.12
N THR A 618 24.07 23.95 -1.30
CA THR A 618 23.60 25.26 -1.77
C THR A 618 24.58 25.88 -2.77
N ALA A 619 25.90 25.81 -2.50
CA ALA A 619 26.93 26.30 -3.43
C ALA A 619 26.93 25.51 -4.74
N ALA A 620 26.84 24.20 -4.69
CA ALA A 620 26.72 23.34 -5.87
C ALA A 620 25.50 23.71 -6.72
N LEU A 621 24.34 23.91 -6.10
CA LEU A 621 23.11 24.30 -6.81
C LEU A 621 23.19 25.69 -7.45
N ARG A 622 23.90 26.64 -6.83
CA ARG A 622 24.13 27.97 -7.41
C ARG A 622 24.95 27.90 -8.70
N VAL A 623 25.84 26.90 -8.81
CA VAL A 623 26.63 26.68 -10.03
C VAL A 623 25.78 25.98 -11.10
N LEU A 624 24.99 24.99 -10.71
CA LEU A 624 24.18 24.22 -11.66
C LEU A 624 22.95 25.01 -12.17
N PHE A 625 22.37 25.86 -11.32
CA PHE A 625 21.14 26.61 -11.58
C PHE A 625 21.34 28.09 -11.21
N PRO A 626 22.12 28.87 -11.98
CA PRO A 626 22.48 30.23 -11.65
C PRO A 626 21.29 31.22 -11.63
#